data_fcf0e75eae2f25f5cea8cc23c197dd70
#
_entry.id   fcf0e75eae2f25f5cea8cc23c197dd70
#
_cell.length_a   1.000
_cell.length_b   1.000
_cell.length_c   1.000
_cell.angle_alpha   90.00
_cell.angle_beta   90.00
_cell.angle_gamma   90.00
#
_symmetry.space_group_name_H-M   'P 1'
#
loop_
_entity.id
_entity.type
_entity.pdbx_description
1 polymer ?
#
loop_
_entity_poly.entity_id
_entity_poly.type
_entity_poly.pdbx_seq_one_letter_code
_entity_poly.pdbx_strand_id
1 'polypeptide(L)'
;MSFPFNEISFNRNAVQPIECIKGGWELIRSQYWLFVGMTVVGVIIGSVVPLGILMGPMMCGIYLALFQTRRRQPIEFGLLFKGFDYFGDSVIATLIHMVPIVVIVVPAYLLFYVGMFGMMAASNGQPDPGAMLGLLGVFAIFWFVVMIAIIVLSVIFTFAYPLIVDRRLSGLNAVKLSIRAGFANFWRLLGMLILTGLMTFVGVLFCYVGAFLVMPISFAAIATAYEQVFGLGEVQPNLPPPPPSFT
;
A
#
# COMPACT_ATOMS: atom_id res chain seq x y z
N MET A 1 16.87 -12.82 -15.66
CA MET A 1 16.60 -14.13 -15.03
C MET A 1 15.69 -13.85 -13.82
N SER A 2 14.45 -14.28 -13.86
CA SER A 2 13.54 -14.23 -12.71
C SER A 2 13.91 -15.37 -11.77
N PHE A 3 14.17 -15.08 -10.50
CA PHE A 3 14.35 -16.13 -9.50
C PHE A 3 13.12 -17.05 -9.51
N PRO A 4 13.31 -18.39 -9.47
CA PRO A 4 12.18 -19.28 -9.39
C PRO A 4 11.40 -18.98 -8.10
N PHE A 5 10.13 -18.69 -8.26
CA PHE A 5 9.19 -18.29 -7.17
C PHE A 5 9.22 -19.23 -5.94
N ASN A 6 9.58 -20.51 -6.14
CA ASN A 6 9.60 -21.52 -5.07
C ASN A 6 10.80 -21.46 -4.13
N GLU A 7 11.85 -20.66 -4.44
CA GLU A 7 13.08 -20.63 -3.65
C GLU A 7 13.17 -19.44 -2.67
N ILE A 8 12.23 -18.48 -2.74
CA ILE A 8 12.26 -17.33 -1.84
C ILE A 8 11.71 -17.75 -0.49
N SER A 9 12.62 -17.99 0.45
CA SER A 9 12.29 -18.23 1.85
C SER A 9 11.95 -16.91 2.56
N PHE A 10 11.05 -16.96 3.52
CA PHE A 10 10.72 -15.84 4.38
C PHE A 10 10.60 -16.27 5.84
N ASN A 11 10.94 -15.37 6.74
CA ASN A 11 10.89 -15.61 8.19
C ASN A 11 9.46 -15.39 8.69
N ARG A 12 8.96 -16.37 9.47
CA ARG A 12 7.65 -16.28 10.12
C ARG A 12 7.78 -15.54 11.45
N ASN A 13 6.78 -14.75 11.81
CA ASN A 13 6.77 -13.98 13.05
C ASN A 13 8.04 -13.11 13.27
N ALA A 14 8.65 -12.62 12.18
CA ALA A 14 9.87 -11.85 12.25
C ALA A 14 9.63 -10.37 12.51
N VAL A 15 8.48 -9.84 12.13
CA VAL A 15 8.17 -8.41 12.21
C VAL A 15 8.12 -7.94 13.67
N GLN A 16 8.85 -6.89 13.98
CA GLN A 16 8.84 -6.21 15.27
C GLN A 16 8.28 -4.78 15.07
N PRO A 17 6.98 -4.53 15.40
CA PRO A 17 6.29 -3.29 15.02
C PRO A 17 7.00 -2.01 15.44
N ILE A 18 7.42 -1.93 16.71
CA ILE A 18 8.08 -0.73 17.26
C ILE A 18 9.45 -0.53 16.62
N GLU A 19 10.22 -1.60 16.43
CA GLU A 19 11.54 -1.52 15.80
C GLU A 19 11.43 -1.16 14.32
N CYS A 20 10.39 -1.65 13.63
CA CYS A 20 10.14 -1.24 12.25
C CYS A 20 9.88 0.26 12.12
N ILE A 21 9.11 0.86 13.03
CA ILE A 21 8.85 2.30 13.04
C ILE A 21 10.11 3.09 13.38
N LYS A 22 10.86 2.67 14.41
CA LYS A 22 12.14 3.31 14.79
C LYS A 22 13.16 3.21 13.67
N GLY A 23 13.37 2.01 13.13
CA GLY A 23 14.29 1.76 12.02
C GLY A 23 13.88 2.50 10.75
N GLY A 24 12.58 2.60 10.47
CA GLY A 24 12.04 3.40 9.39
C GLY A 24 12.36 4.90 9.56
N TRP A 25 12.16 5.45 10.76
CA TRP A 25 12.55 6.83 11.05
C TRP A 25 14.04 7.07 10.89
N GLU A 26 14.87 6.18 11.45
CA GLU A 26 16.33 6.28 11.32
C GLU A 26 16.79 6.23 9.86
N LEU A 27 16.11 5.43 9.05
CA LEU A 27 16.42 5.28 7.62
C LEU A 27 16.23 6.60 6.86
N ILE A 28 15.13 7.34 7.12
CA ILE A 28 14.77 8.52 6.32
C ILE A 28 15.17 9.85 6.97
N ARG A 29 15.50 9.90 8.26
CA ARG A 29 15.70 11.15 9.01
C ARG A 29 16.71 12.11 8.40
N SER A 30 17.79 11.56 7.77
CA SER A 30 18.84 12.37 7.14
C SER A 30 18.38 13.12 5.89
N GLN A 31 17.37 12.58 5.19
CA GLN A 31 16.78 13.14 3.97
C GLN A 31 15.25 13.18 4.05
N TYR A 32 14.72 13.41 5.25
CA TYR A 32 13.30 13.34 5.56
C TYR A 32 12.45 14.17 4.60
N TRP A 33 12.83 15.43 4.32
CA TRP A 33 12.08 16.32 3.44
C TRP A 33 12.05 15.84 1.99
N LEU A 34 13.07 15.14 1.53
CA LEU A 34 13.08 14.52 0.21
C LEU A 34 12.00 13.42 0.14
N PHE A 35 11.92 12.56 1.16
CA PHE A 35 10.89 11.52 1.24
C PHE A 35 9.48 12.09 1.40
N VAL A 36 9.31 13.17 2.15
CA VAL A 36 8.02 13.91 2.21
C VAL A 36 7.63 14.40 0.82
N GLY A 37 8.54 15.07 0.10
CA GLY A 37 8.29 15.53 -1.25
C GLY A 37 7.94 14.40 -2.21
N MET A 38 8.72 13.30 -2.22
CA MET A 38 8.45 12.13 -3.04
C MET A 38 7.09 11.51 -2.72
N THR A 39 6.74 11.39 -1.44
CA THR A 39 5.45 10.83 -1.01
C THR A 39 4.28 11.70 -1.44
N VAL A 40 4.36 13.01 -1.19
CA VAL A 40 3.29 13.97 -1.56
C VAL A 40 3.06 13.95 -3.07
N VAL A 41 4.14 14.10 -3.85
CA VAL A 41 4.04 14.08 -5.32
C VAL A 41 3.59 12.73 -5.84
N GLY A 42 4.09 11.63 -5.26
CA GLY A 42 3.68 10.27 -5.62
C GLY A 42 2.19 10.02 -5.37
N VAL A 43 1.65 10.48 -4.23
CA VAL A 43 0.22 10.37 -3.92
C VAL A 43 -0.62 11.25 -4.84
N ILE A 44 -0.21 12.49 -5.10
CA ILE A 44 -0.92 13.39 -6.03
C ILE A 44 -0.99 12.77 -7.43
N ILE A 45 0.15 12.37 -8.01
CA ILE A 45 0.19 11.75 -9.34
C ILE A 45 -0.59 10.43 -9.35
N GLY A 46 -0.41 9.60 -8.31
CA GLY A 46 -1.09 8.32 -8.19
C GLY A 46 -2.61 8.43 -8.12
N SER A 47 -3.14 9.56 -7.61
CA SER A 47 -4.57 9.81 -7.49
C SER A 47 -5.23 10.45 -8.72
N VAL A 48 -4.45 10.97 -9.67
CA VAL A 48 -4.98 11.66 -10.88
C VAL A 48 -5.76 10.69 -11.79
N VAL A 49 -5.30 9.44 -11.91
CA VAL A 49 -5.95 8.45 -12.79
C VAL A 49 -6.92 7.59 -11.99
N PRO A 50 -8.15 7.41 -12.48
CA PRO A 50 -9.12 6.52 -11.86
C PRO A 50 -8.57 5.12 -11.60
N LEU A 51 -9.08 4.44 -10.57
CA LEU A 51 -8.62 3.13 -10.11
C LEU A 51 -7.17 3.10 -9.57
N GLY A 52 -6.53 4.25 -9.37
CA GLY A 52 -5.18 4.32 -8.79
C GLY A 52 -4.10 3.63 -9.64
N ILE A 53 -4.27 3.54 -10.95
CA ILE A 53 -3.33 2.84 -11.87
C ILE A 53 -1.90 3.39 -11.71
N LEU A 54 -1.75 4.71 -11.55
CA LEU A 54 -0.45 5.34 -11.35
C LEU A 54 0.08 5.18 -9.91
N MET A 55 -0.75 4.78 -8.95
CA MET A 55 -0.33 4.56 -7.57
C MET A 55 0.74 3.46 -7.48
N GLY A 56 0.58 2.37 -8.25
CA GLY A 56 1.54 1.26 -8.27
C GLY A 56 2.97 1.71 -8.62
N PRO A 57 3.19 2.34 -9.78
CA PRO A 57 4.50 2.88 -10.16
C PRO A 57 5.05 3.88 -9.13
N MET A 58 4.22 4.78 -8.60
CA MET A 58 4.66 5.74 -7.58
C MET A 58 5.13 5.05 -6.29
N MET A 59 4.39 4.03 -5.84
CA MET A 59 4.82 3.21 -4.69
C MET A 59 6.15 2.51 -4.98
N CYS A 60 6.32 1.91 -6.16
CA CYS A 60 7.59 1.30 -6.56
C CYS A 60 8.75 2.30 -6.53
N GLY A 61 8.54 3.54 -6.98
CA GLY A 61 9.54 4.61 -6.93
C GLY A 61 9.95 4.97 -5.49
N ILE A 62 8.98 5.07 -4.56
CA ILE A 62 9.25 5.33 -3.15
C ILE A 62 10.05 4.17 -2.53
N TYR A 63 9.65 2.90 -2.76
CA TYR A 63 10.38 1.75 -2.24
C TYR A 63 11.78 1.62 -2.86
N LEU A 64 11.95 1.97 -4.13
CA LEU A 64 13.27 2.01 -4.77
C LEU A 64 14.19 2.99 -4.03
N ALA A 65 13.71 4.20 -3.73
CA ALA A 65 14.47 5.19 -2.97
C ALA A 65 14.80 4.70 -1.54
N LEU A 66 13.84 4.07 -0.84
CA LEU A 66 14.06 3.50 0.49
C LEU A 66 15.14 2.40 0.48
N PHE A 67 15.10 1.49 -0.50
CA PHE A 67 16.10 0.43 -0.61
C PHE A 67 17.47 0.97 -1.03
N GLN A 68 17.55 2.00 -1.88
CA GLN A 68 18.81 2.67 -2.18
C GLN A 68 19.40 3.36 -0.96
N THR A 69 18.58 4.05 -0.15
CA THR A 69 19.02 4.64 1.12
C THR A 69 19.59 3.57 2.05
N ARG A 70 18.93 2.42 2.16
CA ARG A 70 19.39 1.30 2.99
C ARG A 70 20.73 0.76 2.52
N ARG A 71 20.96 0.76 1.20
CA ARG A 71 22.23 0.34 0.57
C ARG A 71 23.29 1.46 0.57
N ARG A 72 23.01 2.59 1.24
CA ARG A 72 23.91 3.77 1.27
C ARG A 72 24.24 4.33 -0.12
N GLN A 73 23.33 4.16 -1.07
CA GLN A 73 23.44 4.75 -2.40
C GLN A 73 22.84 6.16 -2.40
N PRO A 74 23.35 7.05 -3.27
CA PRO A 74 22.79 8.40 -3.40
C PRO A 74 21.34 8.31 -3.90
N ILE A 75 20.48 9.13 -3.31
CA ILE A 75 19.09 9.22 -3.71
C ILE A 75 18.78 10.62 -4.23
N GLU A 76 17.98 10.66 -5.28
CA GLU A 76 17.51 11.87 -5.92
C GLU A 76 15.98 11.80 -6.09
N PHE A 77 15.34 12.96 -6.17
CA PHE A 77 13.89 13.04 -6.37
C PHE A 77 13.42 12.29 -7.63
N GLY A 78 14.25 12.25 -8.67
CA GLY A 78 14.01 11.55 -9.93
C GLY A 78 13.77 10.03 -9.79
N LEU A 79 14.22 9.42 -8.68
CA LEU A 79 13.97 7.99 -8.40
C LEU A 79 12.49 7.65 -8.29
N LEU A 80 11.65 8.61 -7.89
CA LEU A 80 10.19 8.44 -7.88
C LEU A 80 9.69 7.99 -9.26
N PHE A 81 10.19 8.63 -10.31
CA PHE A 81 9.78 8.34 -11.69
C PHE A 81 10.41 7.06 -12.27
N LYS A 82 11.51 6.57 -11.71
CA LYS A 82 12.03 5.24 -12.05
C LYS A 82 11.11 4.10 -11.61
N GLY A 83 10.11 4.38 -10.78
CA GLY A 83 9.03 3.44 -10.50
C GLY A 83 8.23 3.04 -11.73
N PHE A 84 8.22 3.85 -12.80
CA PHE A 84 7.60 3.49 -14.08
C PHE A 84 8.31 2.34 -14.81
N ASP A 85 9.57 2.02 -14.46
CA ASP A 85 10.26 0.82 -14.98
C ASP A 85 9.56 -0.47 -14.53
N TYR A 86 8.74 -0.38 -13.48
CA TYR A 86 7.93 -1.48 -12.93
C TYR A 86 6.44 -1.33 -13.27
N PHE A 87 6.08 -0.52 -14.29
CA PHE A 87 4.69 -0.15 -14.58
C PHE A 87 3.76 -1.36 -14.70
N GLY A 88 4.08 -2.32 -15.57
CA GLY A 88 3.22 -3.48 -15.81
C GLY A 88 2.95 -4.30 -14.54
N ASP A 89 4.01 -4.66 -13.81
CA ASP A 89 3.90 -5.49 -12.61
C ASP A 89 3.23 -4.76 -11.46
N SER A 90 3.51 -3.47 -11.28
CA SER A 90 2.91 -2.65 -10.24
C SER A 90 1.42 -2.38 -10.49
N VAL A 91 1.02 -2.17 -11.76
CA VAL A 91 -0.40 -2.02 -12.14
C VAL A 91 -1.17 -3.32 -11.88
N ILE A 92 -0.60 -4.48 -12.23
CA ILE A 92 -1.22 -5.78 -11.94
C ILE A 92 -1.44 -5.93 -10.43
N ALA A 93 -0.44 -5.63 -9.61
CA ALA A 93 -0.55 -5.70 -8.16
C ALA A 93 -1.62 -4.73 -7.63
N THR A 94 -1.67 -3.50 -8.15
CA THR A 94 -2.68 -2.49 -7.80
C THR A 94 -4.09 -2.96 -8.15
N LEU A 95 -4.29 -3.49 -9.35
CA LEU A 95 -5.60 -3.98 -9.79
C LEU A 95 -6.08 -5.15 -8.94
N ILE A 96 -5.21 -6.12 -8.63
CA ILE A 96 -5.56 -7.25 -7.76
C ILE A 96 -5.94 -6.76 -6.36
N HIS A 97 -5.32 -5.68 -5.87
CA HIS A 97 -5.68 -5.07 -4.59
C HIS A 97 -7.00 -4.29 -4.67
N MET A 98 -7.20 -3.48 -5.72
CA MET A 98 -8.33 -2.55 -5.84
C MET A 98 -9.63 -3.22 -6.28
N VAL A 99 -9.57 -4.20 -7.19
CA VAL A 99 -10.77 -4.85 -7.74
C VAL A 99 -11.69 -5.42 -6.66
N PRO A 100 -11.21 -6.19 -5.66
CA PRO A 100 -12.07 -6.68 -4.57
C PRO A 100 -12.76 -5.55 -3.80
N ILE A 101 -12.04 -4.45 -3.55
CA ILE A 101 -12.58 -3.29 -2.81
C ILE A 101 -13.70 -2.63 -3.64
N VAL A 102 -13.45 -2.37 -4.92
CA VAL A 102 -14.44 -1.75 -5.82
C VAL A 102 -15.69 -2.62 -5.98
N VAL A 103 -15.51 -3.93 -6.17
CA VAL A 103 -16.62 -4.90 -6.33
C VAL A 103 -17.51 -4.98 -5.09
N ILE A 104 -16.96 -4.74 -3.90
CA ILE A 104 -17.73 -4.74 -2.65
C ILE A 104 -18.36 -3.36 -2.39
N VAL A 105 -17.57 -2.31 -2.52
CA VAL A 105 -17.95 -0.96 -2.11
C VAL A 105 -18.98 -0.33 -3.05
N VAL A 106 -18.80 -0.47 -4.38
CA VAL A 106 -19.69 0.18 -5.35
C VAL A 106 -21.14 -0.33 -5.27
N PRO A 107 -21.42 -1.65 -5.29
CA PRO A 107 -22.76 -2.14 -5.13
C PRO A 107 -23.41 -1.74 -3.81
N ALA A 108 -22.63 -1.71 -2.73
CA ALA A 108 -23.14 -1.30 -1.43
C ALA A 108 -23.59 0.16 -1.38
N TYR A 109 -22.82 1.06 -1.96
CA TYR A 109 -23.26 2.46 -2.13
C TYR A 109 -24.53 2.56 -2.97
N LEU A 110 -24.59 1.83 -4.10
CA LEU A 110 -25.77 1.82 -4.94
C LEU A 110 -27.02 1.33 -4.18
N LEU A 111 -26.89 0.23 -3.43
CA LEU A 111 -28.00 -0.30 -2.61
C LEU A 111 -28.43 0.68 -1.51
N PHE A 112 -27.46 1.37 -0.87
CA PHE A 112 -27.79 2.39 0.13
C PHE A 112 -28.56 3.55 -0.49
N TYR A 113 -28.12 4.08 -1.63
CA TYR A 113 -28.82 5.17 -2.30
C TYR A 113 -30.20 4.74 -2.81
N VAL A 114 -30.32 3.55 -3.40
CA VAL A 114 -31.63 3.00 -3.81
C VAL A 114 -32.55 2.85 -2.61
N GLY A 115 -32.07 2.35 -1.47
CA GLY A 115 -32.83 2.25 -0.24
C GLY A 115 -33.30 3.61 0.28
N MET A 116 -32.37 4.59 0.30
CA MET A 116 -32.68 5.95 0.74
C MET A 116 -33.73 6.65 -0.16
N PHE A 117 -33.53 6.61 -1.49
CA PHE A 117 -34.45 7.22 -2.44
C PHE A 117 -35.83 6.48 -2.47
N GLY A 118 -35.78 5.14 -2.39
CA GLY A 118 -36.99 4.32 -2.29
C GLY A 118 -37.84 4.66 -1.06
N MET A 119 -37.18 4.85 0.08
CA MET A 119 -37.84 5.25 1.33
C MET A 119 -38.44 6.67 1.22
N MET A 120 -37.69 7.63 0.65
CA MET A 120 -38.20 8.97 0.41
C MET A 120 -39.42 8.98 -0.54
N ALA A 121 -39.37 8.18 -1.61
CA ALA A 121 -40.51 8.08 -2.56
C ALA A 121 -41.73 7.43 -1.93
N ALA A 122 -41.56 6.37 -1.14
CA ALA A 122 -42.67 5.67 -0.47
C ALA A 122 -43.35 6.51 0.61
N SER A 123 -42.63 7.46 1.22
CA SER A 123 -43.11 8.32 2.31
C SER A 123 -43.53 9.74 1.86
N ASN A 124 -43.70 9.96 0.55
CA ASN A 124 -44.00 11.30 0.00
C ASN A 124 -43.00 12.39 0.51
N GLY A 125 -41.75 12.06 0.64
CA GLY A 125 -40.71 12.98 1.09
C GLY A 125 -40.56 13.15 2.61
N GLN A 126 -41.34 12.42 3.40
CA GLN A 126 -41.29 12.41 4.88
C GLN A 126 -40.99 11.00 5.41
N PRO A 127 -39.77 10.49 5.30
CA PRO A 127 -39.46 9.14 5.75
C PRO A 127 -39.66 9.01 7.27
N ASP A 128 -40.15 7.84 7.69
CA ASP A 128 -40.25 7.51 9.11
C ASP A 128 -38.85 7.51 9.75
N PRO A 129 -38.62 8.25 10.86
CA PRO A 129 -37.35 8.31 11.53
C PRO A 129 -36.79 6.94 11.96
N GLY A 130 -37.68 6.01 12.34
CA GLY A 130 -37.31 4.65 12.72
C GLY A 130 -36.75 3.85 11.55
N ALA A 131 -37.41 3.94 10.38
CA ALA A 131 -36.97 3.31 9.15
C ALA A 131 -35.63 3.90 8.67
N MET A 132 -35.44 5.21 8.79
CA MET A 132 -34.17 5.89 8.45
C MET A 132 -33.05 5.45 9.37
N LEU A 133 -33.27 5.37 10.68
CA LEU A 133 -32.29 4.85 11.64
C LEU A 133 -31.94 3.39 11.36
N GLY A 134 -32.92 2.57 10.98
CA GLY A 134 -32.71 1.18 10.56
C GLY A 134 -31.78 1.08 9.35
N LEU A 135 -32.03 1.87 8.30
CA LEU A 135 -31.18 1.90 7.10
C LEU A 135 -29.76 2.35 7.43
N LEU A 136 -29.60 3.41 8.23
CA LEU A 136 -28.29 3.90 8.68
C LEU A 136 -27.56 2.84 9.53
N GLY A 137 -28.28 2.12 10.39
CA GLY A 137 -27.72 1.04 11.21
C GLY A 137 -27.16 -0.11 10.35
N VAL A 138 -27.93 -0.58 9.37
CA VAL A 138 -27.49 -1.61 8.41
C VAL A 138 -26.26 -1.13 7.64
N PHE A 139 -26.27 0.11 7.17
CA PHE A 139 -25.15 0.69 6.45
C PHE A 139 -23.90 0.83 7.32
N ALA A 140 -24.05 1.22 8.59
CA ALA A 140 -22.94 1.30 9.54
C ALA A 140 -22.31 -0.08 9.81
N ILE A 141 -23.13 -1.12 10.00
CA ILE A 141 -22.64 -2.50 10.18
C ILE A 141 -21.89 -2.96 8.91
N PHE A 142 -22.46 -2.69 7.73
CA PHE A 142 -21.81 -3.01 6.47
C PHE A 142 -20.43 -2.33 6.36
N TRP A 143 -20.35 -1.02 6.65
CA TRP A 143 -19.08 -0.28 6.62
C TRP A 143 -18.07 -0.80 7.63
N PHE A 144 -18.52 -1.24 8.80
CA PHE A 144 -17.63 -1.88 9.78
C PHE A 144 -17.00 -3.15 9.22
N VAL A 145 -17.80 -4.00 8.56
CA VAL A 145 -17.29 -5.22 7.91
C VAL A 145 -16.32 -4.90 6.78
N VAL A 146 -16.65 -3.92 5.94
CA VAL A 146 -15.78 -3.45 4.84
C VAL A 146 -14.46 -2.91 5.39
N MET A 147 -14.49 -2.14 6.47
CA MET A 147 -13.29 -1.64 7.13
C MET A 147 -12.36 -2.78 7.59
N ILE A 148 -12.92 -3.82 8.20
CA ILE A 148 -12.15 -5.00 8.59
C ILE A 148 -11.53 -5.68 7.35
N ALA A 149 -12.31 -5.84 6.27
CA ALA A 149 -11.82 -6.44 5.03
C ALA A 149 -10.67 -5.63 4.42
N ILE A 150 -10.77 -4.30 4.40
CA ILE A 150 -9.70 -3.39 3.91
C ILE A 150 -8.45 -3.53 4.77
N ILE A 151 -8.58 -3.62 6.11
CA ILE A 151 -7.43 -3.83 7.01
C ILE A 151 -6.75 -5.16 6.70
N VAL A 152 -7.52 -6.23 6.56
CA VAL A 152 -6.97 -7.56 6.21
C VAL A 152 -6.25 -7.53 4.86
N LEU A 153 -6.87 -6.92 3.84
CA LEU A 153 -6.26 -6.74 2.53
C LEU A 153 -4.96 -5.93 2.63
N SER A 154 -4.94 -4.85 3.40
CA SER A 154 -3.74 -4.02 3.61
C SER A 154 -2.60 -4.84 4.22
N VAL A 155 -2.89 -5.68 5.21
CA VAL A 155 -1.88 -6.57 5.84
C VAL A 155 -1.28 -7.53 4.82
N ILE A 156 -2.12 -8.23 4.05
CA ILE A 156 -1.66 -9.28 3.14
C ILE A 156 -0.96 -8.72 1.88
N PHE A 157 -1.27 -7.49 1.49
CA PHE A 157 -0.64 -6.83 0.33
C PHE A 157 0.56 -5.94 0.71
N THR A 158 0.90 -5.83 2.00
CA THR A 158 1.96 -4.94 2.51
C THR A 158 3.29 -5.09 1.77
N PHE A 159 3.68 -6.30 1.38
CA PHE A 159 4.96 -6.58 0.76
C PHE A 159 4.93 -6.65 -0.78
N ALA A 160 3.77 -6.44 -1.43
CA ALA A 160 3.65 -6.61 -2.88
C ALA A 160 4.60 -5.67 -3.65
N TYR A 161 4.57 -4.37 -3.37
CA TYR A 161 5.45 -3.39 -4.05
C TYR A 161 6.93 -3.55 -3.67
N PRO A 162 7.31 -3.74 -2.39
CA PRO A 162 8.69 -4.07 -2.03
C PRO A 162 9.25 -5.27 -2.79
N LEU A 163 8.47 -6.36 -2.96
CA LEU A 163 8.87 -7.56 -3.70
C LEU A 163 9.07 -7.31 -5.20
N ILE A 164 8.22 -6.48 -5.81
CA ILE A 164 8.37 -6.09 -7.22
C ILE A 164 9.70 -5.34 -7.41
N VAL A 165 10.02 -4.41 -6.52
CA VAL A 165 11.21 -3.56 -6.65
C VAL A 165 12.50 -4.30 -6.30
N ASP A 166 12.55 -5.01 -5.15
CA ASP A 166 13.77 -5.62 -4.63
C ASP A 166 14.10 -6.94 -5.34
N ARG A 167 13.09 -7.79 -5.61
CA ARG A 167 13.27 -9.12 -6.21
C ARG A 167 12.92 -9.16 -7.69
N ARG A 168 12.44 -8.06 -8.28
CA ARG A 168 11.97 -7.98 -9.67
C ARG A 168 10.97 -9.09 -10.03
N LEU A 169 10.09 -9.41 -9.07
CA LEU A 169 9.06 -10.39 -9.29
C LEU A 169 7.95 -9.81 -10.17
N SER A 170 7.35 -10.66 -11.00
CA SER A 170 6.12 -10.28 -11.70
C SER A 170 5.01 -9.96 -10.70
N GLY A 171 4.13 -9.02 -11.05
CA GLY A 171 3.07 -8.52 -10.17
C GLY A 171 2.24 -9.64 -9.52
N LEU A 172 1.87 -10.68 -10.28
CA LEU A 172 1.15 -11.86 -9.75
C LEU A 172 1.96 -12.64 -8.71
N ASN A 173 3.25 -12.88 -8.99
CA ASN A 173 4.11 -13.64 -8.07
C ASN A 173 4.43 -12.84 -6.81
N ALA A 174 4.64 -11.53 -6.94
CA ALA A 174 4.83 -10.63 -5.81
C ALA A 174 3.59 -10.62 -4.89
N VAL A 175 2.39 -10.54 -5.47
CA VAL A 175 1.14 -10.61 -4.70
C VAL A 175 0.98 -11.96 -4.00
N LYS A 176 1.18 -13.08 -4.70
CA LYS A 176 1.08 -14.43 -4.10
C LYS A 176 2.04 -14.59 -2.92
N LEU A 177 3.28 -14.12 -3.07
CA LEU A 177 4.29 -14.21 -2.02
C LEU A 177 3.97 -13.26 -0.87
N SER A 178 3.49 -12.03 -1.17
CA SER A 178 3.04 -11.06 -0.17
C SER A 178 1.90 -11.64 0.68
N ILE A 179 0.91 -12.28 0.06
CA ILE A 179 -0.20 -12.93 0.75
C ILE A 179 0.33 -14.01 1.73
N ARG A 180 1.22 -14.90 1.28
CA ARG A 180 1.79 -15.95 2.13
C ARG A 180 2.57 -15.38 3.32
N ALA A 181 3.43 -14.41 3.08
CA ALA A 181 4.23 -13.77 4.12
C ALA A 181 3.38 -12.89 5.04
N GLY A 182 2.37 -12.21 4.49
CA GLY A 182 1.40 -11.41 5.23
C GLY A 182 0.60 -12.25 6.23
N PHE A 183 0.06 -13.39 5.81
CA PHE A 183 -0.61 -14.31 6.73
C PHE A 183 0.33 -14.90 7.79
N ALA A 184 1.57 -15.24 7.42
CA ALA A 184 2.54 -15.79 8.36
C ALA A 184 2.99 -14.77 9.43
N ASN A 185 2.85 -13.47 9.16
CA ASN A 185 3.21 -12.37 10.06
C ASN A 185 2.01 -11.50 10.45
N PHE A 186 0.77 -11.99 10.26
CA PHE A 186 -0.45 -11.21 10.29
C PHE A 186 -0.59 -10.32 11.53
N TRP A 187 -0.54 -10.89 12.72
CA TRP A 187 -0.75 -10.15 13.97
C TRP A 187 0.31 -9.06 14.20
N ARG A 188 1.53 -9.34 13.81
CA ARG A 188 2.64 -8.39 13.96
C ARG A 188 2.55 -7.24 12.95
N LEU A 189 2.23 -7.55 11.69
CA LEU A 189 1.96 -6.55 10.66
C LEU A 189 0.73 -5.71 11.01
N LEU A 190 -0.34 -6.35 11.49
CA LEU A 190 -1.53 -5.66 11.98
C LEU A 190 -1.17 -4.67 13.09
N GLY A 191 -0.37 -5.10 14.08
CA GLY A 191 0.11 -4.21 15.15
C GLY A 191 0.91 -3.01 14.59
N MET A 192 1.79 -3.23 13.61
CA MET A 192 2.53 -2.17 12.96
C MET A 192 1.60 -1.19 12.21
N LEU A 193 0.63 -1.73 11.44
CA LEU A 193 -0.34 -0.90 10.70
C LEU A 193 -1.25 -0.10 11.64
N ILE A 194 -1.65 -0.68 12.79
CA ILE A 194 -2.42 0.06 13.81
C ILE A 194 -1.58 1.20 14.38
N LEU A 195 -0.31 0.96 14.74
CA LEU A 195 0.55 2.00 15.28
C LEU A 195 0.80 3.13 14.26
N THR A 196 1.12 2.79 13.01
CA THR A 196 1.30 3.79 11.95
C THR A 196 -0.02 4.49 11.60
N GLY A 197 -1.13 3.78 11.67
CA GLY A 197 -2.48 4.33 11.51
C GLY A 197 -2.83 5.34 12.60
N LEU A 198 -2.52 5.04 13.87
CA LEU A 198 -2.69 5.98 14.99
C LEU A 198 -1.82 7.24 14.81
N MET A 199 -0.57 7.08 14.39
CA MET A 199 0.31 8.21 14.07
C MET A 199 -0.29 9.07 12.95
N THR A 200 -0.81 8.43 11.89
CA THR A 200 -1.48 9.13 10.78
C THR A 200 -2.77 9.82 11.25
N PHE A 201 -3.56 9.16 12.09
CA PHE A 201 -4.78 9.74 12.67
C PHE A 201 -4.48 11.01 13.47
N VAL A 202 -3.46 10.97 14.35
CA VAL A 202 -2.98 12.17 15.05
C VAL A 202 -2.54 13.24 14.03
N GLY A 203 -1.84 12.85 12.96
CA GLY A 203 -1.45 13.75 11.88
C GLY A 203 -2.65 14.43 11.20
N VAL A 204 -3.74 13.71 10.98
CA VAL A 204 -4.98 14.25 10.38
C VAL A 204 -5.59 15.36 11.26
N LEU A 205 -5.52 15.23 12.58
CA LEU A 205 -6.00 16.27 13.50
C LEU A 205 -5.27 17.61 13.33
N PHE A 206 -4.06 17.59 12.78
CA PHE A 206 -3.31 18.79 12.39
C PHE A 206 -3.58 19.20 10.93
N CYS A 207 -4.85 19.42 10.59
CA CYS A 207 -5.30 19.93 9.28
C CYS A 207 -4.85 19.08 8.08
N TYR A 208 -4.86 17.75 8.18
CA TYR A 208 -4.41 16.81 7.13
C TYR A 208 -2.92 16.91 6.76
N VAL A 209 -2.25 18.03 6.97
CA VAL A 209 -0.83 18.22 6.66
C VAL A 209 0.03 17.23 7.44
N GLY A 210 -0.30 16.98 8.69
CA GLY A 210 0.41 16.02 9.53
C GLY A 210 0.35 14.59 8.99
N ALA A 211 -0.73 14.19 8.32
CA ALA A 211 -0.82 12.87 7.70
C ALA A 211 0.25 12.68 6.60
N PHE A 212 0.47 13.70 5.75
CA PHE A 212 1.52 13.65 4.73
C PHE A 212 2.93 13.59 5.31
N LEU A 213 3.12 14.19 6.50
CA LEU A 213 4.38 14.10 7.24
C LEU A 213 4.62 12.70 7.80
N VAL A 214 3.58 11.98 8.22
CA VAL A 214 3.70 10.63 8.78
C VAL A 214 3.84 9.57 7.69
N MET A 215 3.26 9.75 6.50
CA MET A 215 3.29 8.76 5.41
C MET A 215 4.68 8.22 5.07
N PRO A 216 5.74 9.03 4.91
CA PRO A 216 7.08 8.51 4.61
C PRO A 216 7.60 7.57 5.71
N ILE A 217 7.28 7.86 6.97
CA ILE A 217 7.65 7.00 8.11
C ILE A 217 6.95 5.64 8.00
N SER A 218 5.68 5.63 7.60
CA SER A 218 4.90 4.40 7.40
C SER A 218 5.49 3.54 6.28
N PHE A 219 5.88 4.12 5.13
CA PHE A 219 6.52 3.40 4.05
C PHE A 219 7.91 2.87 4.45
N ALA A 220 8.68 3.66 5.18
CA ALA A 220 9.98 3.24 5.70
C ALA A 220 9.87 2.12 6.74
N ALA A 221 8.83 2.14 7.59
CA ALA A 221 8.51 1.05 8.51
C ALA A 221 8.18 -0.25 7.77
N ILE A 222 7.40 -0.17 6.68
CA ILE A 222 7.11 -1.32 5.81
C ILE A 222 8.39 -1.85 5.15
N ALA A 223 9.29 -0.98 4.66
CA ALA A 223 10.56 -1.39 4.10
C ALA A 223 11.44 -2.11 5.14
N THR A 224 11.45 -1.63 6.39
CA THR A 224 12.17 -2.30 7.49
C THR A 224 11.51 -3.64 7.86
N ALA A 225 10.18 -3.72 7.88
CA ALA A 225 9.46 -4.99 8.09
C ALA A 225 9.75 -6.00 6.96
N TYR A 226 9.83 -5.53 5.72
CA TYR A 226 10.23 -6.33 4.57
C TYR A 226 11.61 -6.97 4.77
N GLU A 227 12.58 -6.18 5.23
CA GLU A 227 13.93 -6.68 5.53
C GLU A 227 13.96 -7.75 6.61
N GLN A 228 13.16 -7.57 7.67
CA GLN A 228 13.06 -8.58 8.75
C GLN A 228 12.46 -9.90 8.24
N VAL A 229 11.56 -9.84 7.27
CA VAL A 229 10.87 -11.02 6.73
C VAL A 229 11.66 -11.70 5.62
N PHE A 230 12.19 -10.93 4.65
CA PHE A 230 12.81 -11.48 3.44
C PHE A 230 14.31 -11.26 3.34
N GLY A 231 14.88 -10.38 4.15
CA GLY A 231 16.20 -9.81 3.90
C GLY A 231 16.23 -8.94 2.64
N LEU A 232 17.27 -8.15 2.44
CA LEU A 232 17.48 -7.43 1.19
C LEU A 232 17.97 -8.39 0.11
N GLY A 233 17.46 -8.22 -1.11
CA GLY A 233 17.99 -8.90 -2.28
C GLY A 233 19.44 -8.50 -2.57
N GLU A 234 20.22 -9.41 -3.11
CA GLU A 234 21.56 -9.10 -3.58
C GLU A 234 21.47 -8.00 -4.65
N VAL A 235 22.37 -7.01 -4.56
CA VAL A 235 22.51 -5.99 -5.59
C VAL A 235 22.97 -6.70 -6.85
N GLN A 236 22.08 -6.89 -7.82
CA GLN A 236 22.57 -7.22 -9.17
C GLN A 236 23.33 -5.97 -9.65
N PRO A 237 24.65 -6.07 -9.91
CA PRO A 237 25.36 -4.99 -10.57
C PRO A 237 24.58 -4.72 -11.86
N ASN A 238 24.35 -3.44 -12.17
CA ASN A 238 23.75 -3.02 -13.43
C ASN A 238 24.54 -3.64 -14.57
N LEU A 239 24.12 -4.82 -15.03
CA LEU A 239 24.59 -5.35 -16.29
C LEU A 239 24.17 -4.34 -17.36
N PRO A 240 25.10 -3.82 -18.16
CA PRO A 240 24.74 -3.00 -19.31
C PRO A 240 23.70 -3.78 -20.14
N PRO A 241 22.75 -3.10 -20.78
CA PRO A 241 21.78 -3.77 -21.66
C PRO A 241 22.57 -4.65 -22.64
N PRO A 242 22.09 -5.88 -22.92
CA PRO A 242 22.75 -6.75 -23.91
C PRO A 242 22.88 -5.97 -25.21
N PRO A 243 24.02 -6.06 -25.89
CA PRO A 243 24.22 -5.38 -27.17
C PRO A 243 23.09 -5.77 -28.12
N PRO A 244 22.58 -4.85 -28.95
CA PRO A 244 21.53 -5.18 -29.90
C PRO A 244 22.03 -6.33 -30.78
N SER A 245 21.26 -7.44 -30.80
CA SER A 245 21.50 -8.53 -31.71
C SER A 245 21.19 -8.06 -33.12
N PHE A 246 22.22 -7.64 -33.86
CA PHE A 246 22.14 -7.47 -35.30
C PHE A 246 22.11 -8.85 -35.94
N THR A 247 20.93 -9.33 -36.33
CA THR A 247 20.73 -10.37 -37.34
C THR A 247 19.74 -9.84 -38.35
#